data_f9979d7e0bbe560bab7476535368add4
#
_entry.id   f9979d7e0bbe560bab7476535368add4
#
_cell.length_a   1.000
_cell.length_b   1.000
_cell.length_c   1.000
_cell.angle_alpha   90.00
_cell.angle_beta   90.00
_cell.angle_gamma   90.00
#
_symmetry.space_group_name_H-M   'P 1'
#
loop_
_entity.id
_entity.type
_entity.pdbx_description
1 polymer ?
#
loop_
_entity_poly.entity_id
_entity_poly.type
_entity_poly.pdbx_seq_one_letter_code
_entity_poly.pdbx_strand_id
1 'polypeptide(L)'
;DYYLARTAHGSTLSRVVHASVLARIDPARAWAVFREALIADLDDTQGGTTREGIHLGAMAGTVDIVTRSFAGVRFESDRLVLTPQMPPEIRQLQFRLHYRGHRIDVRLDESALSLTAHRCTATAVTVEVDGAHRTLGGGQTLQFPLQRHPTTRIRR
;
A
#
# COMPACT_ATOMS: atom_id res chain seq x y z
N ASP A 1 -12.67 7.03 -15.03
CA ASP A 1 -13.54 6.25 -15.95
C ASP A 1 -13.08 6.28 -17.41
N TYR A 2 -12.64 7.43 -17.93
CA TYR A 2 -12.24 7.57 -19.34
C TYR A 2 -11.13 6.59 -19.76
N TYR A 3 -10.04 6.50 -19.01
CA TYR A 3 -8.92 5.59 -19.31
C TYR A 3 -9.26 4.13 -19.05
N LEU A 4 -10.01 3.84 -17.99
CA LEU A 4 -10.43 2.47 -17.67
C LEU A 4 -11.26 1.85 -18.79
N ALA A 5 -12.20 2.61 -19.36
CA ALA A 5 -13.04 2.15 -20.45
C ALA A 5 -12.29 1.95 -21.80
N ARG A 6 -11.06 2.46 -21.90
CA ARG A 6 -10.23 2.42 -23.13
C ARG A 6 -8.95 1.61 -22.98
N THR A 7 -8.69 1.04 -21.81
CA THR A 7 -7.53 0.19 -21.59
C THR A 7 -7.87 -1.26 -21.91
N ALA A 8 -7.17 -1.84 -22.84
CA ALA A 8 -7.39 -3.22 -23.29
C ALA A 8 -6.87 -4.29 -22.31
N HIS A 9 -6.26 -3.91 -21.18
CA HIS A 9 -5.68 -4.83 -20.18
C HIS A 9 -4.89 -6.02 -20.78
N GLY A 10 -4.23 -5.82 -21.92
CA GLY A 10 -3.42 -6.82 -22.59
C GLY A 10 -2.09 -7.15 -21.88
N SER A 11 -1.85 -6.57 -20.69
CA SER A 11 -0.69 -6.84 -19.86
C SER A 11 -1.13 -6.99 -18.40
N THR A 12 -0.54 -7.95 -17.69
CA THR A 12 -0.75 -8.14 -16.25
C THR A 12 -0.41 -6.90 -15.43
N LEU A 13 0.56 -6.08 -15.88
CA LEU A 13 0.96 -4.82 -15.27
C LEU A 13 -0.13 -3.74 -15.33
N SER A 14 -1.00 -3.75 -16.31
CA SER A 14 -2.02 -2.69 -16.45
C SER A 14 -2.99 -2.66 -15.27
N ARG A 15 -3.36 -3.83 -14.72
CA ARG A 15 -4.21 -3.94 -13.53
C ARG A 15 -3.52 -3.39 -12.28
N VAL A 16 -2.21 -3.65 -12.15
CA VAL A 16 -1.38 -3.11 -11.05
C VAL A 16 -1.39 -1.58 -11.07
N VAL A 17 -1.13 -0.99 -12.23
CA VAL A 17 -1.12 0.47 -12.38
C VAL A 17 -2.50 1.07 -12.08
N HIS A 18 -3.57 0.48 -12.61
CA HIS A 18 -4.93 0.95 -12.36
C HIS A 18 -5.33 0.84 -10.88
N ALA A 19 -5.02 -0.27 -10.22
CA ALA A 19 -5.28 -0.42 -8.78
C ALA A 19 -4.53 0.63 -7.95
N SER A 20 -3.27 0.91 -8.27
CA SER A 20 -2.48 1.92 -7.59
C SER A 20 -3.05 3.34 -7.74
N VAL A 21 -3.52 3.70 -8.94
CA VAL A 21 -4.17 5.00 -9.16
C VAL A 21 -5.51 5.09 -8.46
N LEU A 22 -6.33 4.04 -8.56
CA LEU A 22 -7.65 3.98 -7.94
C LEU A 22 -7.60 4.02 -6.42
N ALA A 23 -6.56 3.48 -5.79
CA ALA A 23 -6.44 3.43 -4.34
C ALA A 23 -6.56 4.81 -3.67
N ARG A 24 -6.19 5.89 -4.38
CA ARG A 24 -6.29 7.27 -3.91
C ARG A 24 -7.65 7.93 -4.13
N ILE A 25 -8.50 7.33 -4.98
CA ILE A 25 -9.75 7.96 -5.47
C ILE A 25 -10.95 7.13 -5.04
N ASP A 26 -10.86 5.81 -5.18
CA ASP A 26 -11.92 4.84 -4.92
C ASP A 26 -11.30 3.53 -4.41
N PRO A 27 -11.06 3.41 -3.09
CA PRO A 27 -10.43 2.23 -2.50
C PRO A 27 -11.19 0.92 -2.75
N ALA A 28 -12.52 0.96 -2.82
CA ALA A 28 -13.33 -0.24 -3.08
C ALA A 28 -13.11 -0.77 -4.51
N ARG A 29 -13.05 0.14 -5.48
CA ARG A 29 -12.77 -0.21 -6.88
C ARG A 29 -11.31 -0.62 -7.06
N ALA A 30 -10.39 0.04 -6.35
CA ALA A 30 -8.98 -0.35 -6.31
C ALA A 30 -8.81 -1.80 -5.84
N TRP A 31 -9.56 -2.20 -4.81
CA TRP A 31 -9.56 -3.56 -4.30
C TRP A 31 -9.99 -4.59 -5.34
N ALA A 32 -11.06 -4.30 -6.09
CA ALA A 32 -11.53 -5.20 -7.15
C ALA A 32 -10.44 -5.43 -8.21
N VAL A 33 -9.82 -4.34 -8.71
CA VAL A 33 -8.75 -4.43 -9.72
C VAL A 33 -7.48 -5.06 -9.15
N PHE A 34 -7.15 -4.77 -7.89
CA PHE A 34 -6.02 -5.39 -7.18
C PHE A 34 -6.19 -6.91 -7.07
N ARG A 35 -7.37 -7.41 -6.74
CA ARG A 35 -7.64 -8.85 -6.69
C ARG A 35 -7.41 -9.52 -8.04
N GLU A 36 -7.84 -8.90 -9.14
CA GLU A 36 -7.57 -9.42 -10.49
C GLU A 36 -6.06 -9.48 -10.78
N ALA A 37 -5.29 -8.48 -10.35
CA ALA A 37 -3.84 -8.50 -10.48
C ALA A 37 -3.19 -9.61 -9.64
N LEU A 38 -3.69 -9.81 -8.41
CA LEU A 38 -3.15 -10.79 -7.45
C LEU A 38 -3.33 -12.23 -7.92
N ILE A 39 -4.45 -12.54 -8.58
CA ILE A 39 -4.76 -13.90 -9.05
C ILE A 39 -4.29 -14.15 -10.51
N ALA A 40 -3.65 -13.16 -11.15
CA ALA A 40 -3.32 -13.23 -12.57
C ALA A 40 -2.54 -14.48 -12.98
N ASP A 41 -1.61 -14.92 -12.14
CA ASP A 41 -0.80 -16.12 -12.38
C ASP A 41 -1.42 -17.42 -11.81
N LEU A 42 -2.50 -17.32 -11.03
CA LEU A 42 -3.22 -18.48 -10.51
C LEU A 42 -4.32 -18.90 -11.48
N ASP A 43 -5.06 -17.95 -12.01
CA ASP A 43 -6.26 -18.19 -12.83
C ASP A 43 -5.99 -17.98 -14.33
N ASP A 44 -4.71 -17.80 -14.73
CA ASP A 44 -4.29 -17.56 -16.13
C ASP A 44 -5.15 -16.50 -16.85
N THR A 45 -5.35 -15.37 -16.17
CA THR A 45 -6.27 -14.31 -16.61
C THR A 45 -5.91 -13.68 -17.96
N GLN A 46 -4.70 -13.98 -18.50
CA GLN A 46 -4.21 -13.50 -19.80
C GLN A 46 -4.31 -14.55 -20.93
N GLY A 47 -4.84 -15.75 -20.62
CA GLY A 47 -5.10 -16.78 -21.64
C GLY A 47 -3.83 -17.45 -22.17
N GLY A 48 -3.13 -18.22 -21.36
CA GLY A 48 -2.02 -19.10 -21.74
C GLY A 48 -0.62 -18.59 -21.39
N THR A 49 -0.49 -17.37 -20.88
CA THR A 49 0.81 -16.77 -20.55
C THR A 49 1.43 -17.29 -19.26
N THR A 50 0.63 -17.87 -18.35
CA THR A 50 1.12 -18.48 -17.11
C THR A 50 2.05 -19.69 -17.35
N ARG A 51 1.91 -20.35 -18.49
CA ARG A 51 2.83 -21.44 -18.90
C ARG A 51 4.24 -20.95 -19.18
N GLU A 52 4.41 -19.69 -19.51
CA GLU A 52 5.71 -19.05 -19.79
C GLU A 52 6.46 -18.68 -18.52
N GLY A 53 5.79 -18.75 -17.37
CA GLY A 53 6.34 -18.44 -16.06
C GLY A 53 5.54 -17.37 -15.31
N ILE A 54 5.98 -17.08 -14.10
CA ILE A 54 5.35 -16.07 -13.23
C ILE A 54 5.64 -14.67 -13.75
N HIS A 55 4.61 -13.83 -13.81
CA HIS A 55 4.74 -12.41 -14.17
C HIS A 55 5.32 -11.59 -13.01
N LEU A 56 6.63 -11.69 -12.79
CA LEU A 56 7.34 -11.10 -11.64
C LEU A 56 7.01 -9.61 -11.43
N GLY A 57 6.91 -8.84 -12.51
CA GLY A 57 6.57 -7.42 -12.44
C GLY A 57 5.18 -7.17 -11.85
N ALA A 58 4.19 -7.99 -12.23
CA ALA A 58 2.84 -7.91 -11.69
C ALA A 58 2.81 -8.32 -10.21
N MET A 59 3.47 -9.41 -9.86
CA MET A 59 3.54 -9.88 -8.47
C MET A 59 4.28 -8.89 -7.57
N ALA A 60 5.40 -8.33 -8.00
CA ALA A 60 6.08 -7.26 -7.26
C ALA A 60 5.18 -6.01 -7.11
N GLY A 61 4.43 -5.67 -8.16
CA GLY A 61 3.48 -4.55 -8.13
C GLY A 61 2.33 -4.76 -7.17
N THR A 62 1.85 -5.99 -6.94
CA THR A 62 0.83 -6.26 -5.92
C THR A 62 1.35 -5.98 -4.51
N VAL A 63 2.60 -6.33 -4.21
CA VAL A 63 3.26 -5.99 -2.93
C VAL A 63 3.42 -4.47 -2.79
N ASP A 64 3.79 -3.79 -3.88
CA ASP A 64 3.94 -2.33 -3.89
C ASP A 64 2.60 -1.61 -3.66
N ILE A 65 1.49 -2.10 -4.21
CA ILE A 65 0.14 -1.57 -3.95
C ILE A 65 -0.20 -1.67 -2.45
N VAL A 66 0.05 -2.82 -1.83
CA VAL A 66 -0.25 -3.00 -0.39
C VAL A 66 0.55 -2.01 0.46
N THR A 67 1.82 -1.83 0.18
CA THR A 67 2.70 -0.97 0.98
C THR A 67 2.55 0.51 0.63
N ARG A 68 2.61 0.88 -0.64
CA ARG A 68 2.61 2.29 -1.08
C ARG A 68 1.23 2.87 -1.30
N SER A 69 0.26 2.06 -1.71
CA SER A 69 -1.08 2.57 -1.98
C SER A 69 -2.01 2.38 -0.78
N PHE A 70 -2.14 1.17 -0.23
CA PHE A 70 -3.07 0.93 0.89
C PHE A 70 -2.50 1.38 2.24
N ALA A 71 -1.26 1.06 2.57
CA ALA A 71 -0.62 1.58 3.78
C ALA A 71 -0.07 3.02 3.59
N GLY A 72 0.01 3.50 2.36
CA GLY A 72 0.36 4.88 2.04
C GLY A 72 1.81 5.25 2.32
N VAL A 73 2.75 4.28 2.29
CA VAL A 73 4.15 4.52 2.61
C VAL A 73 4.85 5.33 1.52
N ARG A 74 5.47 6.42 1.90
CA ARG A 74 6.39 7.22 1.07
C ARG A 74 7.68 7.51 1.82
N PHE A 75 8.78 7.39 1.12
CA PHE A 75 10.11 7.74 1.61
C PHE A 75 10.46 9.13 1.09
N GLU A 76 10.46 10.12 1.96
CA GLU A 76 10.90 11.47 1.64
C GLU A 76 12.34 11.71 2.08
N SER A 77 12.94 12.81 1.64
CA SER A 77 14.35 13.10 1.92
C SER A 77 14.65 13.29 3.41
N ASP A 78 13.68 13.71 4.19
CA ASP A 78 13.83 14.07 5.60
C ASP A 78 12.92 13.26 6.54
N ARG A 79 11.91 12.54 6.02
CA ARG A 79 10.94 11.82 6.82
C ARG A 79 10.34 10.59 6.14
N LEU A 80 9.82 9.69 6.94
CA LEU A 80 8.95 8.59 6.54
C LEU A 80 7.50 9.04 6.65
N VAL A 81 6.76 9.01 5.55
CA VAL A 81 5.36 9.43 5.51
C VAL A 81 4.44 8.23 5.32
N LEU A 82 3.35 8.15 6.08
CA LEU A 82 2.29 7.18 5.91
C LEU A 82 0.93 7.88 5.85
N THR A 83 0.19 7.61 4.79
CA THR A 83 -1.19 8.10 4.59
C THR A 83 -2.09 6.93 4.22
N PRO A 84 -2.53 6.13 5.22
CA PRO A 84 -3.26 4.90 4.97
C PRO A 84 -4.59 5.12 4.25
N GLN A 85 -4.85 4.28 3.26
CA GLN A 85 -6.10 4.24 2.50
C GLN A 85 -6.51 2.78 2.30
N MET A 86 -6.78 2.09 3.40
CA MET A 86 -7.12 0.68 3.34
C MET A 86 -8.49 0.45 2.73
N PRO A 87 -8.62 -0.48 1.78
CA PRO A 87 -9.92 -0.96 1.37
C PRO A 87 -10.62 -1.69 2.53
N PRO A 88 -11.96 -1.64 2.61
CA PRO A 88 -12.71 -2.18 3.75
C PRO A 88 -12.56 -3.69 3.94
N GLU A 89 -12.12 -4.40 2.92
CA GLU A 89 -11.86 -5.85 2.98
C GLU A 89 -10.57 -6.20 3.74
N ILE A 90 -9.62 -5.25 3.83
CA ILE A 90 -8.39 -5.43 4.60
C ILE A 90 -8.59 -4.87 6.00
N ARG A 91 -8.76 -5.73 6.98
CA ARG A 91 -8.94 -5.34 8.39
C ARG A 91 -7.64 -5.02 9.10
N GLN A 92 -6.55 -5.62 8.65
CA GLN A 92 -5.23 -5.46 9.25
C GLN A 92 -4.14 -5.68 8.20
N LEU A 93 -3.12 -4.82 8.25
CA LEU A 93 -1.85 -5.01 7.54
C LEU A 93 -0.71 -5.06 8.55
N GLN A 94 0.23 -5.98 8.30
CA GLN A 94 1.47 -6.03 9.06
C GLN A 94 2.62 -6.32 8.09
N PHE A 95 3.62 -5.46 8.11
CA PHE A 95 4.81 -5.63 7.27
C PHE A 95 6.01 -4.94 7.91
N ARG A 96 7.18 -5.17 7.35
CA ARG A 96 8.45 -4.58 7.78
C ARG A 96 9.03 -3.74 6.67
N LEU A 97 9.59 -2.59 7.04
CA LEU A 97 10.36 -1.75 6.14
C LEU A 97 11.71 -1.38 6.76
N HIS A 98 12.63 -0.92 5.90
CA HIS A 98 13.88 -0.33 6.32
C HIS A 98 13.92 1.14 5.90
N TYR A 99 14.25 2.01 6.85
CA TYR A 99 14.38 3.43 6.58
C TYR A 99 15.52 4.02 7.42
N ARG A 100 16.53 4.59 6.76
CA ARG A 100 17.68 5.28 7.36
C ARG A 100 18.33 4.51 8.52
N GLY A 101 18.63 3.22 8.29
CA GLY A 101 19.25 2.35 9.29
C GLY A 101 18.32 1.76 10.33
N HIS A 102 17.06 2.15 10.34
CA HIS A 102 16.03 1.55 11.18
C HIS A 102 15.33 0.40 10.46
N ARG A 103 15.14 -0.71 11.17
CA ARG A 103 14.21 -1.77 10.82
C ARG A 103 12.91 -1.49 11.58
N ILE A 104 11.82 -1.24 10.87
CA ILE A 104 10.57 -0.77 11.44
C ILE A 104 9.47 -1.78 11.10
N ASP A 105 8.84 -2.33 12.14
CA ASP A 105 7.61 -3.11 11.99
C ASP A 105 6.43 -2.15 11.96
N VAL A 106 5.63 -2.25 10.91
CA VAL A 106 4.41 -1.48 10.71
C VAL A 106 3.23 -2.39 10.97
N ARG A 107 2.31 -1.96 11.82
CA ARG A 107 1.02 -2.59 12.05
C ARG A 107 -0.06 -1.54 11.88
N LEU A 108 -1.02 -1.86 11.04
CA LEU A 108 -2.10 -0.98 10.62
C LEU A 108 -3.42 -1.75 10.74
N ASP A 109 -4.39 -1.20 11.45
CA ASP A 109 -5.76 -1.69 11.50
C ASP A 109 -6.75 -0.54 11.30
N GLU A 110 -8.04 -0.80 11.47
CA GLU A 110 -9.10 0.19 11.24
C GLU A 110 -9.04 1.40 12.20
N SER A 111 -8.35 1.30 13.32
CA SER A 111 -8.37 2.28 14.41
C SER A 111 -7.02 2.97 14.63
N ALA A 112 -5.93 2.30 14.31
CA ALA A 112 -4.60 2.76 14.64
C ALA A 112 -3.52 2.27 13.67
N LEU A 113 -2.46 3.06 13.59
CA LEU A 113 -1.19 2.69 12.98
C LEU A 113 -0.12 2.67 14.07
N SER A 114 0.61 1.56 14.15
CA SER A 114 1.73 1.38 15.08
C SER A 114 3.02 1.17 14.29
N LEU A 115 4.08 1.89 14.70
CA LEU A 115 5.42 1.78 14.16
C LEU A 115 6.38 1.41 15.27
N THR A 116 7.01 0.24 15.17
CA THR A 116 8.00 -0.23 16.15
C THR A 116 9.37 -0.31 15.50
N ALA A 117 10.28 0.60 15.87
CA ALA A 117 11.67 0.54 15.46
C ALA A 117 12.43 -0.48 16.32
N HIS A 118 13.11 -1.42 15.68
CA HIS A 118 14.01 -2.33 16.39
C HIS A 118 15.21 -1.55 16.98
N ARG A 119 15.81 -2.07 18.05
CA ARG A 119 16.99 -1.46 18.66
C ARG A 119 18.11 -1.31 17.64
N CYS A 120 18.64 -0.11 17.52
CA CYS A 120 19.77 0.24 16.68
C CYS A 120 20.43 1.53 17.19
N THR A 121 21.58 1.86 16.65
CA THR A 121 22.34 3.09 16.96
C THR A 121 22.12 4.21 15.94
N ALA A 122 21.21 4.01 14.98
CA ALA A 122 20.88 5.02 13.97
C ALA A 122 20.22 6.24 14.62
N THR A 123 20.50 7.42 14.06
CA THR A 123 19.86 8.67 14.47
C THR A 123 18.35 8.57 14.30
N ALA A 124 17.60 9.04 15.30
CA ALA A 124 16.15 9.05 15.26
C ALA A 124 15.60 9.77 14.01
N VAL A 125 14.52 9.26 13.45
CA VAL A 125 13.93 9.73 12.20
C VAL A 125 12.58 10.39 12.44
N THR A 126 12.24 11.36 11.62
CA THR A 126 10.90 11.95 11.61
C THR A 126 9.93 11.01 10.88
N VAL A 127 8.78 10.80 11.49
CA VAL A 127 7.65 10.06 10.92
C VAL A 127 6.45 10.98 10.86
N GLU A 128 5.77 11.01 9.74
CA GLU A 128 4.50 11.71 9.52
C GLU A 128 3.40 10.71 9.22
N VAL A 129 2.31 10.78 9.96
CA VAL A 129 1.09 9.97 9.71
C VAL A 129 -0.10 10.91 9.66
N ASP A 130 -0.77 10.97 8.50
CA ASP A 130 -1.91 11.87 8.25
C ASP A 130 -1.66 13.31 8.72
N GLY A 131 -0.44 13.83 8.47
CA GLY A 131 -0.02 15.18 8.88
C GLY A 131 0.47 15.30 10.33
N ALA A 132 0.36 14.27 11.16
CA ALA A 132 0.91 14.27 12.52
C ALA A 132 2.38 13.84 12.51
N HIS A 133 3.27 14.71 13.00
CA HIS A 133 4.72 14.47 13.03
C HIS A 133 5.18 13.95 14.39
N ARG A 134 6.01 12.91 14.39
CA ARG A 134 6.68 12.39 15.60
C ARG A 134 8.09 11.90 15.28
N THR A 135 8.92 11.80 16.30
CA THR A 135 10.28 11.25 16.18
C THR A 135 10.31 9.80 16.62
N LEU A 136 10.90 8.92 15.82
CA LEU A 136 11.06 7.49 16.07
C LEU A 136 12.54 7.15 16.21
N GLY A 137 12.95 6.74 17.40
CA GLY A 137 14.30 6.24 17.69
C GLY A 137 14.35 4.72 17.81
N GLY A 138 15.56 4.16 17.80
CA GLY A 138 15.76 2.73 17.98
C GLY A 138 15.17 2.19 19.29
N GLY A 139 14.41 1.12 19.21
CA GLY A 139 13.72 0.49 20.35
C GLY A 139 12.41 1.14 20.76
N GLN A 140 11.94 2.17 20.06
CA GLN A 140 10.71 2.87 20.37
C GLN A 140 9.52 2.34 19.56
N THR A 141 8.32 2.53 20.12
CA THR A 141 7.04 2.32 19.43
C THR A 141 6.25 3.62 19.44
N LEU A 142 5.77 4.01 18.27
CA LEU A 142 4.80 5.10 18.11
C LEU A 142 3.44 4.52 17.74
N GLN A 143 2.36 5.12 18.26
CA GLN A 143 1.00 4.80 17.88
C GLN A 143 0.28 6.07 17.43
N PHE A 144 -0.40 5.97 16.30
CA PHE A 144 -1.20 7.05 15.72
C PHE A 144 -2.65 6.57 15.60
N PRO A 145 -3.61 7.27 16.25
CA PRO A 145 -5.01 6.98 16.01
C PRO A 145 -5.35 7.36 14.56
N LEU A 146 -6.06 6.49 13.87
CA LEU A 146 -6.54 6.76 12.52
C LEU A 146 -7.99 7.26 12.58
N GLN A 147 -8.24 8.36 11.90
CA GLN A 147 -9.61 8.81 11.67
C GLN A 147 -10.14 8.07 10.44
N ARG A 148 -11.30 7.41 10.57
CA ARG A 148 -11.99 6.89 9.39
C ARG A 148 -12.33 8.09 8.51
N HIS A 149 -11.64 8.25 7.39
CA HIS A 149 -12.12 9.16 6.36
C HIS A 149 -13.44 8.58 5.84
N PRO A 150 -14.55 9.30 5.95
CA PRO A 150 -15.79 8.85 5.33
C PRO A 150 -15.49 8.72 3.83
N THR A 151 -15.74 7.56 3.28
CA THR A 151 -15.63 7.30 1.84
C THR A 151 -16.49 8.35 1.15
N THR A 152 -15.87 9.35 0.52
CA THR A 152 -16.60 10.38 -0.22
C THR A 152 -17.30 9.66 -1.36
N ARG A 153 -18.60 9.34 -1.17
CA ARG A 153 -19.45 8.89 -2.28
C ARG A 153 -19.52 10.04 -3.26
N ILE A 154 -18.76 9.95 -4.33
CA ILE A 154 -18.96 10.81 -5.50
C ILE A 154 -20.38 10.51 -5.96
N ARG A 155 -21.31 11.46 -5.68
CA ARG A 155 -22.65 11.41 -6.25
C ARG A 155 -22.49 11.42 -7.77
N ARG A 156 -23.13 10.43 -8.41
CA ARG A 156 -23.28 10.37 -9.87
C ARG A 156 -24.06 11.57 -10.39
#